data_c4ecdf9039161a753dbae235ed842f46
#
_entry.id   c4ecdf9039161a753dbae235ed842f46
#
_cell.length_a   1.000
_cell.length_b   1.000
_cell.length_c   1.000
_cell.angle_alpha   90.00
_cell.angle_beta   90.00
_cell.angle_gamma   90.00
#
_symmetry.space_group_name_H-M   'P 1'
#
loop_
_entity.id
_entity.type
_entity.pdbx_description
1 polymer ?
#
loop_
_entity_poly.entity_id
_entity_poly.type
_entity_poly.pdbx_seq_one_letter_code
_entity_poly.pdbx_strand_id
1 'polypeptide(L)'
;MKQNRKDFLKTSGIIAAGSIASAFPVSTFSSNIIKSKGSKMKFTFKPYTLELKHVFTVAVSSRTTTPVMLTEIEYEGVKGYGEASMPPYLGESQETATAFLSKVNLEQFNDPFEIEKILDYVDSIDLKNTAAKASVDIALHDLVGKLMKQPWYKIWGYDKTATPNTTFTIGIDTPDVVRQKVKEASEFKLLKVKLGKGNDKEMIETIRSVTDVPLTADANQGWKDKQYAMDMINWLSEKNVLYVEQPMPKEMVDENAWLTQNSPLPILGDESIQRLSDLIKMKDVYSGVVIKLMKCTGMREANKMLNLARSLNMKVMIGCMTETSCAISAASQLSPMVDWADLDGALLIKNDPYEGMKVVDGKVTLTEYPGIGLKS
;
A
#
# COMPACT_ATOMS: atom_id res chain seq x y z
N MET A 1 25.70 44.60 -22.82
CA MET A 1 26.19 43.95 -24.06
C MET A 1 25.62 42.55 -24.14
N LYS A 2 24.73 42.29 -25.12
CA LYS A 2 24.13 40.99 -25.34
C LYS A 2 25.10 40.20 -26.26
N GLN A 3 25.76 39.20 -25.74
CA GLN A 3 26.56 38.26 -26.55
C GLN A 3 25.62 37.26 -27.26
N ASN A 4 25.78 37.17 -28.58
CA ASN A 4 24.91 36.42 -29.47
C ASN A 4 25.39 34.94 -29.56
N ARG A 5 24.46 34.02 -29.50
CA ARG A 5 24.68 32.54 -29.48
C ARG A 5 25.50 32.00 -30.68
N LYS A 6 25.72 32.83 -31.71
CA LYS A 6 26.51 32.44 -32.91
C LYS A 6 28.02 32.58 -32.75
N ASP A 7 28.51 33.31 -31.75
CA ASP A 7 29.95 33.51 -31.56
C ASP A 7 30.61 32.45 -30.69
N PHE A 8 29.80 31.66 -29.93
CA PHE A 8 30.30 30.58 -29.10
C PHE A 8 30.73 29.32 -29.92
N LEU A 9 30.23 29.16 -31.12
CA LEU A 9 30.49 27.97 -31.97
C LEU A 9 31.69 28.12 -32.92
N LYS A 10 32.39 29.25 -32.90
CA LYS A 10 33.54 29.48 -33.80
C LYS A 10 34.92 29.31 -33.11
N THR A 11 34.97 29.08 -31.79
CA THR A 11 36.27 29.02 -31.09
C THR A 11 36.69 27.61 -30.65
N SER A 12 36.02 26.56 -31.14
CA SER A 12 36.35 25.16 -30.79
C SER A 12 36.74 24.33 -32.03
N GLY A 13 37.60 24.84 -32.80
CA GLY A 13 38.15 24.09 -33.95
C GLY A 13 39.61 24.43 -34.15
N ILE A 14 40.50 23.59 -33.70
CA ILE A 14 41.85 23.22 -34.13
C ILE A 14 42.65 22.78 -32.88
N ILE A 15 42.67 21.49 -32.62
CA ILE A 15 43.82 20.83 -32.00
C ILE A 15 44.14 19.62 -32.90
N ALA A 16 45.37 19.62 -33.35
CA ALA A 16 45.94 18.74 -34.37
C ALA A 16 45.99 17.26 -33.91
N ALA A 17 45.82 16.39 -34.88
CA ALA A 17 46.07 14.96 -34.83
C ALA A 17 47.57 14.68 -34.53
N GLY A 18 47.85 14.09 -33.38
CA GLY A 18 49.08 13.40 -33.09
C GLY A 18 48.82 11.91 -32.92
N SER A 19 49.15 11.13 -33.91
CA SER A 19 49.01 9.68 -33.94
C SER A 19 50.02 9.06 -32.97
N ILE A 20 49.54 8.47 -31.87
CA ILE A 20 50.28 7.44 -31.13
C ILE A 20 49.45 6.16 -31.19
N ALA A 21 49.87 5.29 -32.11
CA ALA A 21 49.32 3.93 -32.21
C ALA A 21 49.96 3.08 -31.09
N SER A 22 49.32 2.97 -29.97
CA SER A 22 49.56 1.90 -29.00
C SER A 22 48.55 0.78 -29.27
N ALA A 23 49.07 -0.32 -29.84
CA ALA A 23 48.29 -1.54 -30.09
C ALA A 23 47.93 -2.19 -28.74
N PHE A 24 46.70 -1.96 -28.26
CA PHE A 24 46.07 -2.84 -27.27
C PHE A 24 45.50 -4.05 -28.03
N PRO A 25 45.74 -5.28 -27.54
CA PRO A 25 45.11 -6.44 -28.14
C PRO A 25 43.59 -6.33 -27.87
N VAL A 26 42.82 -6.11 -28.92
CA VAL A 26 41.37 -6.29 -28.88
C VAL A 26 41.16 -7.80 -28.73
N SER A 27 41.03 -8.26 -27.47
CA SER A 27 40.42 -9.56 -27.20
C SER A 27 39.00 -9.49 -27.73
N THR A 28 38.76 -10.13 -28.85
CA THR A 28 37.39 -10.41 -29.33
C THR A 28 36.73 -11.26 -28.27
N PHE A 29 35.98 -10.61 -27.34
CA PHE A 29 34.96 -11.29 -26.57
C PHE A 29 33.93 -11.78 -27.59
N SER A 30 34.13 -13.00 -28.09
CA SER A 30 33.08 -13.78 -28.73
C SER A 30 32.02 -13.97 -27.66
N SER A 31 31.03 -13.07 -27.61
CA SER A 31 29.81 -13.30 -26.89
C SER A 31 29.10 -14.47 -27.57
N ASN A 32 29.40 -15.68 -27.14
CA ASN A 32 28.47 -16.78 -27.26
C ASN A 32 27.21 -16.35 -26.52
N ILE A 33 26.33 -15.61 -27.20
CA ILE A 33 24.93 -15.51 -26.80
C ILE A 33 24.39 -16.93 -26.98
N ILE A 34 24.58 -17.74 -25.96
CA ILE A 34 23.74 -18.91 -25.76
C ILE A 34 22.35 -18.29 -25.67
N LYS A 35 21.56 -18.38 -26.77
CA LYS A 35 20.11 -18.23 -26.71
C LYS A 35 19.63 -19.35 -25.79
N SER A 36 19.66 -19.13 -24.48
CA SER A 36 18.93 -19.94 -23.54
C SER A 36 17.49 -19.92 -24.06
N LYS A 37 16.91 -21.09 -24.24
CA LYS A 37 15.46 -21.21 -24.40
C LYS A 37 14.91 -20.46 -23.18
N GLY A 38 14.38 -19.23 -23.39
CA GLY A 38 14.06 -18.31 -22.30
C GLY A 38 13.24 -19.03 -21.25
N SER A 39 13.70 -18.98 -20.01
CA SER A 39 12.93 -19.51 -18.88
C SER A 39 11.56 -18.85 -18.89
N LYS A 40 10.53 -19.60 -18.52
CA LYS A 40 9.15 -19.10 -18.48
C LYS A 40 8.75 -18.86 -17.03
N MET A 41 7.98 -17.80 -16.81
CA MET A 41 7.37 -17.56 -15.51
C MET A 41 6.19 -18.52 -15.32
N LYS A 42 6.29 -19.39 -14.30
CA LYS A 42 5.21 -20.25 -13.89
C LYS A 42 4.37 -19.56 -12.83
N PHE A 43 3.07 -19.44 -13.07
CA PHE A 43 2.13 -18.79 -12.17
C PHE A 43 1.18 -19.81 -11.54
N THR A 44 1.02 -19.76 -10.22
CA THR A 44 0.08 -20.60 -9.48
C THR A 44 -0.64 -19.79 -8.40
N PHE A 45 -1.83 -20.23 -8.02
CA PHE A 45 -2.62 -19.58 -6.97
C PHE A 45 -3.50 -20.60 -6.24
N LYS A 46 -3.88 -20.27 -5.01
CA LYS A 46 -4.78 -21.09 -4.20
C LYS A 46 -5.63 -20.22 -3.26
N PRO A 47 -6.88 -20.62 -2.99
CA PRO A 47 -7.69 -19.97 -1.97
C PRO A 47 -7.11 -20.25 -0.58
N TYR A 48 -7.26 -19.27 0.31
CA TYR A 48 -6.92 -19.40 1.71
C TYR A 48 -7.92 -18.57 2.55
N THR A 49 -8.18 -18.98 3.78
CA THR A 49 -9.09 -18.25 4.67
C THR A 49 -8.34 -17.82 5.92
N LEU A 50 -8.30 -16.52 6.16
CA LEU A 50 -7.74 -15.95 7.38
C LEU A 50 -8.74 -16.10 8.53
N GLU A 51 -8.26 -16.54 9.68
CA GLU A 51 -8.99 -16.63 10.94
C GLU A 51 -8.63 -15.45 11.82
N LEU A 52 -9.62 -14.67 12.24
CA LEU A 52 -9.39 -13.50 13.09
C LEU A 52 -9.22 -13.91 14.56
N LYS A 53 -8.37 -13.19 15.29
CA LYS A 53 -8.20 -13.35 16.74
C LYS A 53 -9.46 -12.97 17.53
N HIS A 54 -10.12 -11.89 17.07
CA HIS A 54 -11.36 -11.36 17.60
C HIS A 54 -12.37 -11.08 16.50
N VAL A 55 -13.64 -10.98 16.82
CA VAL A 55 -14.65 -10.47 15.87
C VAL A 55 -14.22 -9.06 15.45
N PHE A 56 -14.16 -8.82 14.15
CA PHE A 56 -13.82 -7.52 13.59
C PHE A 56 -15.07 -6.80 13.11
N THR A 57 -15.44 -5.73 13.79
CA THR A 57 -16.64 -4.95 13.51
C THR A 57 -16.26 -3.53 13.06
N VAL A 58 -16.79 -3.15 11.92
CA VAL A 58 -16.77 -1.80 11.34
C VAL A 58 -18.18 -1.28 11.13
N ALA A 59 -18.36 -0.01 10.68
CA ALA A 59 -19.67 0.60 10.52
C ALA A 59 -20.68 -0.27 9.73
N VAL A 60 -20.21 -0.98 8.69
CA VAL A 60 -21.07 -1.69 7.72
C VAL A 60 -21.08 -3.21 7.84
N SER A 61 -20.17 -3.82 8.62
CA SER A 61 -20.07 -5.29 8.69
C SER A 61 -19.38 -5.80 9.97
N SER A 62 -19.60 -7.10 10.26
CA SER A 62 -18.85 -7.86 11.28
C SER A 62 -18.43 -9.20 10.70
N ARG A 63 -17.22 -9.67 11.01
CA ARG A 63 -16.70 -10.94 10.51
C ARG A 63 -15.69 -11.58 11.47
N THR A 64 -15.52 -12.90 11.36
CA THR A 64 -14.53 -13.72 12.08
C THR A 64 -13.47 -14.31 11.16
N THR A 65 -13.68 -14.21 9.84
CA THR A 65 -12.77 -14.69 8.81
C THR A 65 -12.64 -13.68 7.68
N THR A 66 -11.57 -13.77 6.89
CA THR A 66 -11.41 -13.01 5.64
C THR A 66 -10.95 -13.96 4.54
N PRO A 67 -11.67 -14.04 3.38
CA PRO A 67 -11.21 -14.81 2.25
C PRO A 67 -10.03 -14.12 1.57
N VAL A 68 -8.99 -14.89 1.22
CA VAL A 68 -7.83 -14.42 0.47
C VAL A 68 -7.46 -15.42 -0.63
N MET A 69 -6.70 -14.94 -1.63
CA MET A 69 -5.99 -15.79 -2.58
C MET A 69 -4.50 -15.62 -2.37
N LEU A 70 -3.77 -16.72 -2.24
CA LEU A 70 -2.30 -16.71 -2.23
C LEU A 70 -1.80 -17.05 -3.62
N THR A 71 -0.84 -16.27 -4.13
CA THR A 71 -0.27 -16.41 -5.46
C THR A 71 1.23 -16.65 -5.38
N GLU A 72 1.77 -17.39 -6.36
CA GLU A 72 3.20 -17.64 -6.49
C GLU A 72 3.61 -17.49 -7.97
N ILE A 73 4.71 -16.79 -8.23
CA ILE A 73 5.38 -16.73 -9.52
C ILE A 73 6.76 -17.36 -9.36
N GLU A 74 7.06 -18.40 -10.16
CA GLU A 74 8.38 -19.03 -10.19
C GLU A 74 9.10 -18.73 -11.49
N TYR A 75 10.36 -18.31 -11.40
CA TYR A 75 11.26 -18.08 -12.52
C TYR A 75 12.68 -18.48 -12.14
N GLU A 76 13.30 -19.39 -12.93
CA GLU A 76 14.66 -19.89 -12.70
C GLU A 76 14.92 -20.42 -11.27
N GLY A 77 13.90 -21.08 -10.69
CA GLY A 77 13.96 -21.63 -9.34
C GLY A 77 13.77 -20.62 -8.22
N VAL A 78 13.61 -19.32 -8.54
CA VAL A 78 13.27 -18.28 -7.57
C VAL A 78 11.76 -18.10 -7.51
N LYS A 79 11.21 -17.99 -6.31
CA LYS A 79 9.77 -17.83 -6.07
C LYS A 79 9.43 -16.47 -5.49
N GLY A 80 8.47 -15.81 -6.11
CA GLY A 80 7.83 -14.60 -5.58
C GLY A 80 6.42 -14.91 -5.08
N TYR A 81 6.05 -14.35 -3.95
CA TYR A 81 4.76 -14.59 -3.27
C TYR A 81 3.89 -13.34 -3.30
N GLY A 82 2.58 -13.55 -3.44
CA GLY A 82 1.59 -12.48 -3.41
C GLY A 82 0.30 -12.92 -2.75
N GLU A 83 -0.54 -11.94 -2.46
CA GLU A 83 -1.81 -12.13 -1.76
C GLU A 83 -2.87 -11.16 -2.28
N ALA A 84 -4.10 -11.66 -2.42
CA ALA A 84 -5.31 -10.86 -2.60
C ALA A 84 -6.19 -11.01 -1.36
N SER A 85 -6.36 -9.96 -0.57
CA SER A 85 -7.36 -9.91 0.50
C SER A 85 -8.64 -9.26 0.00
N MET A 86 -9.78 -9.92 0.22
CA MET A 86 -11.06 -9.58 -0.41
C MET A 86 -12.14 -9.28 0.64
N PRO A 87 -12.06 -8.11 1.34
CA PRO A 87 -13.14 -7.71 2.22
C PRO A 87 -14.41 -7.38 1.42
N PRO A 88 -15.62 -7.51 2.04
CA PRO A 88 -16.89 -7.41 1.32
C PRO A 88 -17.06 -6.15 0.46
N TYR A 89 -16.51 -5.02 0.87
CA TYR A 89 -16.73 -3.75 0.16
C TYR A 89 -15.98 -3.63 -1.18
N LEU A 90 -14.99 -4.50 -1.46
CA LEU A 90 -14.37 -4.57 -2.78
C LEU A 90 -15.25 -5.28 -3.81
N GLY A 91 -16.27 -6.02 -3.35
CA GLY A 91 -17.16 -6.80 -4.24
C GLY A 91 -16.45 -7.97 -4.92
N GLU A 92 -15.30 -8.40 -4.39
CA GLU A 92 -14.54 -9.57 -4.86
C GLU A 92 -14.76 -10.76 -3.91
N SER A 93 -14.59 -11.96 -4.45
CA SER A 93 -14.64 -13.22 -3.73
C SER A 93 -13.56 -14.18 -4.23
N GLN A 94 -13.38 -15.32 -3.55
CA GLN A 94 -12.45 -16.35 -4.01
C GLN A 94 -12.85 -16.87 -5.40
N GLU A 95 -14.15 -16.93 -5.72
CA GLU A 95 -14.66 -17.36 -7.02
C GLU A 95 -14.32 -16.34 -8.12
N THR A 96 -14.57 -15.03 -7.87
CA THR A 96 -14.25 -13.98 -8.87
C THR A 96 -12.75 -13.84 -9.06
N ALA A 97 -11.96 -13.94 -7.98
CA ALA A 97 -10.51 -13.92 -8.04
C ALA A 97 -9.96 -15.17 -8.78
N THR A 98 -10.50 -16.36 -8.53
CA THR A 98 -10.15 -17.60 -9.26
C THR A 98 -10.44 -17.43 -10.76
N ALA A 99 -11.61 -16.93 -11.11
CA ALA A 99 -11.99 -16.72 -12.51
C ALA A 99 -11.07 -15.69 -13.22
N PHE A 100 -10.63 -14.65 -12.50
CA PHE A 100 -9.67 -13.68 -13.02
C PHE A 100 -8.26 -14.29 -13.16
N LEU A 101 -7.72 -14.87 -12.08
CA LEU A 101 -6.35 -15.40 -12.05
C LEU A 101 -6.13 -16.53 -13.04
N SER A 102 -7.18 -17.32 -13.34
CA SER A 102 -7.13 -18.37 -14.37
C SER A 102 -6.94 -17.84 -15.80
N LYS A 103 -7.18 -16.54 -16.05
CA LYS A 103 -6.93 -15.89 -17.35
C LYS A 103 -5.50 -15.34 -17.45
N VAL A 104 -4.79 -15.22 -16.33
CA VAL A 104 -3.44 -14.66 -16.30
C VAL A 104 -2.45 -15.67 -16.88
N ASN A 105 -1.84 -15.33 -18.01
CA ASN A 105 -0.80 -16.13 -18.66
C ASN A 105 0.53 -15.39 -18.62
N LEU A 106 1.39 -15.72 -17.65
CA LEU A 106 2.72 -15.12 -17.53
C LEU A 106 3.79 -15.83 -18.40
N GLU A 107 3.50 -17.03 -18.93
CA GLU A 107 4.43 -17.76 -19.78
C GLU A 107 4.72 -17.05 -21.13
N GLN A 108 3.87 -16.09 -21.52
CA GLN A 108 4.11 -15.27 -22.72
C GLN A 108 5.27 -14.27 -22.57
N PHE A 109 5.70 -13.98 -21.33
CA PHE A 109 6.80 -13.08 -21.02
C PHE A 109 8.08 -13.88 -20.72
N ASN A 110 9.23 -13.40 -21.24
CA ASN A 110 10.51 -14.07 -21.07
C ASN A 110 11.40 -13.38 -20.02
N ASP A 111 11.06 -12.17 -19.62
CA ASP A 111 11.84 -11.35 -18.71
C ASP A 111 10.93 -10.79 -17.60
N PRO A 112 11.10 -11.24 -16.34
CA PRO A 112 10.32 -10.72 -15.21
C PRO A 112 10.61 -9.24 -14.90
N PHE A 113 11.70 -8.68 -15.39
CA PHE A 113 12.04 -7.26 -15.20
C PHE A 113 11.21 -6.31 -16.07
N GLU A 114 10.47 -6.81 -17.06
CA GLU A 114 9.49 -6.02 -17.83
C GLU A 114 8.21 -5.74 -17.01
N ILE A 115 8.35 -5.30 -15.75
CA ILE A 115 7.26 -5.15 -14.75
C ILE A 115 6.10 -4.32 -15.31
N GLU A 116 6.38 -3.15 -15.91
CA GLU A 116 5.32 -2.29 -16.46
C GLU A 116 4.49 -3.01 -17.51
N LYS A 117 5.15 -3.66 -18.46
CA LYS A 117 4.49 -4.40 -19.55
C LYS A 117 3.67 -5.59 -19.06
N ILE A 118 4.20 -6.33 -18.07
CA ILE A 118 3.52 -7.49 -17.48
C ILE A 118 2.27 -7.02 -16.73
N LEU A 119 2.40 -5.98 -15.90
CA LEU A 119 1.29 -5.49 -15.09
C LEU A 119 0.26 -4.70 -15.89
N ASP A 120 0.65 -4.05 -16.99
CA ASP A 120 -0.32 -3.48 -17.96
C ASP A 120 -1.15 -4.58 -18.62
N TYR A 121 -0.53 -5.71 -18.98
CA TYR A 121 -1.28 -6.88 -19.45
C TYR A 121 -2.25 -7.38 -18.37
N VAL A 122 -1.81 -7.57 -17.14
CA VAL A 122 -2.67 -8.04 -16.04
C VAL A 122 -3.84 -7.07 -15.80
N ASP A 123 -3.59 -5.76 -15.83
CA ASP A 123 -4.63 -4.75 -15.64
C ASP A 123 -5.65 -4.73 -16.79
N SER A 124 -5.22 -5.06 -18.01
CA SER A 124 -6.07 -5.09 -19.22
C SER A 124 -7.06 -6.27 -19.27
N ILE A 125 -6.86 -7.32 -18.47
CA ILE A 125 -7.71 -8.54 -18.52
C ILE A 125 -9.16 -8.24 -18.11
N ASP A 126 -9.34 -7.35 -17.12
CA ASP A 126 -10.64 -6.97 -16.59
C ASP A 126 -10.54 -5.58 -15.92
N LEU A 127 -11.62 -4.81 -15.91
CA LEU A 127 -11.66 -3.50 -15.21
C LEU A 127 -11.80 -3.64 -13.68
N LYS A 128 -12.25 -4.78 -13.19
CA LYS A 128 -12.46 -5.10 -11.77
C LYS A 128 -11.32 -5.97 -11.23
N ASN A 129 -11.58 -6.66 -10.14
CA ASN A 129 -10.65 -7.62 -9.50
C ASN A 129 -9.32 -6.96 -9.07
N THR A 130 -9.41 -5.82 -8.42
CA THR A 130 -8.23 -5.04 -7.99
C THR A 130 -7.38 -5.80 -6.99
N ALA A 131 -7.98 -6.55 -6.06
CA ALA A 131 -7.25 -7.38 -5.11
C ALA A 131 -6.54 -8.56 -5.81
N ALA A 132 -7.24 -9.24 -6.75
CA ALA A 132 -6.61 -10.30 -7.53
C ALA A 132 -5.44 -9.80 -8.37
N LYS A 133 -5.55 -8.61 -8.98
CA LYS A 133 -4.43 -7.94 -9.68
C LYS A 133 -3.28 -7.62 -8.73
N ALA A 134 -3.60 -7.11 -7.55
CA ALA A 134 -2.59 -6.81 -6.52
C ALA A 134 -1.77 -8.05 -6.15
N SER A 135 -2.40 -9.23 -6.08
CA SER A 135 -1.68 -10.46 -5.76
C SER A 135 -0.62 -10.82 -6.82
N VAL A 136 -0.91 -10.58 -8.09
CA VAL A 136 0.07 -10.80 -9.19
C VAL A 136 1.17 -9.76 -9.14
N ASP A 137 0.83 -8.49 -8.91
CA ASP A 137 1.78 -7.38 -8.76
C ASP A 137 2.76 -7.64 -7.61
N ILE A 138 2.23 -7.98 -6.42
CA ILE A 138 3.04 -8.28 -5.24
C ILE A 138 3.98 -9.46 -5.49
N ALA A 139 3.47 -10.56 -6.09
CA ALA A 139 4.28 -11.72 -6.41
C ALA A 139 5.40 -11.41 -7.41
N LEU A 140 5.12 -10.56 -8.42
CA LEU A 140 6.12 -10.14 -9.39
C LEU A 140 7.19 -9.25 -8.75
N HIS A 141 6.79 -8.31 -7.90
CA HIS A 141 7.73 -7.47 -7.14
C HIS A 141 8.59 -8.33 -6.19
N ASP A 142 8.01 -9.30 -5.50
CA ASP A 142 8.77 -10.19 -4.62
C ASP A 142 9.80 -11.01 -5.42
N LEU A 143 9.39 -11.58 -6.56
CA LEU A 143 10.28 -12.30 -7.46
C LEU A 143 11.44 -11.42 -7.95
N VAL A 144 11.13 -10.25 -8.51
CA VAL A 144 12.15 -9.35 -9.09
C VAL A 144 13.12 -8.85 -8.02
N GLY A 145 12.63 -8.44 -6.86
CA GLY A 145 13.50 -8.02 -5.77
C GLY A 145 14.41 -9.14 -5.26
N LYS A 146 13.95 -10.41 -5.25
CA LYS A 146 14.76 -11.59 -4.93
C LYS A 146 15.82 -11.86 -6.01
N LEU A 147 15.48 -11.73 -7.29
CA LEU A 147 16.45 -11.83 -8.39
C LEU A 147 17.51 -10.73 -8.31
N MET A 148 17.13 -9.52 -7.92
CA MET A 148 18.04 -8.39 -7.67
C MET A 148 18.80 -8.51 -6.32
N LYS A 149 18.40 -9.44 -5.44
CA LYS A 149 18.93 -9.61 -4.07
C LYS A 149 18.80 -8.33 -3.23
N GLN A 150 17.74 -7.56 -3.43
CA GLN A 150 17.45 -6.33 -2.70
C GLN A 150 15.98 -6.22 -2.31
N PRO A 151 15.64 -5.64 -1.15
CA PRO A 151 14.29 -5.26 -0.80
C PRO A 151 13.86 -4.01 -1.58
N TRP A 152 12.56 -3.86 -1.81
CA TRP A 152 12.03 -2.80 -2.67
C TRP A 152 12.24 -1.39 -2.14
N TYR A 153 12.22 -1.16 -0.82
CA TYR A 153 12.54 0.16 -0.28
C TYR A 153 13.93 0.64 -0.70
N LYS A 154 14.93 -0.28 -0.79
CA LYS A 154 16.26 0.05 -1.30
C LYS A 154 16.28 0.29 -2.80
N ILE A 155 15.54 -0.53 -3.57
CA ILE A 155 15.44 -0.36 -5.03
C ILE A 155 14.85 1.01 -5.36
N TRP A 156 13.86 1.46 -4.59
CA TRP A 156 13.26 2.80 -4.73
C TRP A 156 14.10 3.93 -4.10
N GLY A 157 15.18 3.60 -3.38
CA GLY A 157 16.04 4.59 -2.73
C GLY A 157 15.46 5.21 -1.46
N TYR A 158 14.56 4.50 -0.76
CA TYR A 158 13.92 4.99 0.45
C TYR A 158 14.76 4.71 1.71
N ASP A 159 14.73 5.64 2.65
CA ASP A 159 15.39 5.48 3.94
C ASP A 159 14.53 4.66 4.92
N LYS A 160 14.93 3.43 5.21
CA LYS A 160 14.20 2.54 6.12
C LYS A 160 14.05 3.09 7.55
N THR A 161 14.84 4.08 7.96
CA THR A 161 14.74 4.68 9.30
C THR A 161 13.59 5.66 9.42
N ALA A 162 13.08 6.15 8.27
CA ALA A 162 11.97 7.11 8.18
C ALA A 162 10.57 6.46 8.29
N THR A 163 10.47 5.15 8.55
CA THR A 163 9.17 4.49 8.74
C THR A 163 8.42 5.10 9.93
N PRO A 164 7.08 5.33 9.80
CA PRO A 164 6.26 5.84 10.91
C PRO A 164 5.90 4.74 11.91
N ASN A 165 5.29 5.15 13.03
CA ASN A 165 4.51 4.22 13.83
C ASN A 165 3.30 3.73 13.04
N THR A 166 2.94 2.44 13.21
CA THR A 166 1.66 1.94 12.71
C THR A 166 0.58 2.10 13.76
N THR A 167 -0.66 2.23 13.31
CA THR A 167 -1.81 2.13 14.20
C THR A 167 -2.02 0.69 14.65
N PHE A 168 -2.76 0.53 15.75
CA PHE A 168 -3.45 -0.72 16.10
C PHE A 168 -4.96 -0.43 16.10
N THR A 169 -5.74 -1.25 15.41
CA THR A 169 -7.16 -0.98 15.17
C THR A 169 -8.03 -1.46 16.32
N ILE A 170 -8.78 -0.54 16.89
CA ILE A 170 -9.86 -0.79 17.87
C ILE A 170 -11.19 -0.79 17.12
N GLY A 171 -11.73 -1.98 16.85
CA GLY A 171 -13.05 -2.14 16.24
C GLY A 171 -14.17 -1.76 17.22
N ILE A 172 -15.37 -1.48 16.67
CA ILE A 172 -16.56 -1.13 17.45
C ILE A 172 -16.97 -2.33 18.30
N ASP A 173 -17.10 -2.12 19.61
CA ASP A 173 -17.44 -3.16 20.59
C ASP A 173 -18.04 -2.54 21.86
N THR A 174 -18.37 -3.38 22.87
CA THR A 174 -18.78 -2.92 24.19
C THR A 174 -17.63 -2.22 24.92
N PRO A 175 -17.92 -1.29 25.85
CA PRO A 175 -16.88 -0.55 26.58
C PRO A 175 -15.84 -1.45 27.28
N ASP A 176 -16.25 -2.58 27.85
CA ASP A 176 -15.32 -3.50 28.53
C ASP A 176 -14.35 -4.17 27.55
N VAL A 177 -14.83 -4.61 26.39
CA VAL A 177 -14.02 -5.20 25.34
C VAL A 177 -13.07 -4.14 24.75
N VAL A 178 -13.55 -2.92 24.54
CA VAL A 178 -12.72 -1.79 24.07
C VAL A 178 -11.59 -1.52 25.05
N ARG A 179 -11.88 -1.40 26.36
CA ARG A 179 -10.84 -1.23 27.40
C ARG A 179 -9.80 -2.34 27.40
N GLN A 180 -10.25 -3.58 27.21
CA GLN A 180 -9.34 -4.73 27.13
C GLN A 180 -8.43 -4.65 25.91
N LYS A 181 -8.98 -4.39 24.72
CA LYS A 181 -8.20 -4.23 23.46
C LYS A 181 -7.18 -3.09 23.57
N VAL A 182 -7.53 -1.96 24.19
CA VAL A 182 -6.60 -0.84 24.40
C VAL A 182 -5.44 -1.24 25.32
N LYS A 183 -5.70 -2.03 26.38
CA LYS A 183 -4.62 -2.55 27.25
C LYS A 183 -3.69 -3.52 26.50
N GLU A 184 -4.24 -4.39 25.66
CA GLU A 184 -3.47 -5.31 24.81
C GLU A 184 -2.60 -4.56 23.80
N ALA A 185 -3.05 -3.38 23.36
CA ALA A 185 -2.33 -2.50 22.44
C ALA A 185 -1.33 -1.54 23.10
N SER A 186 -0.90 -1.80 24.34
CA SER A 186 -0.06 -0.87 25.14
C SER A 186 1.31 -0.56 24.54
N GLU A 187 1.83 -1.39 23.64
CA GLU A 187 3.09 -1.14 22.90
C GLU A 187 2.93 -0.15 21.74
N PHE A 188 1.68 0.10 21.29
CA PHE A 188 1.42 0.97 20.15
C PHE A 188 1.42 2.44 20.57
N LYS A 189 1.99 3.29 19.72
CA LYS A 189 2.09 4.75 19.93
C LYS A 189 0.97 5.51 19.24
N LEU A 190 0.09 4.80 18.53
CA LEU A 190 -1.04 5.34 17.76
C LEU A 190 -2.13 4.27 17.67
N LEU A 191 -3.38 4.62 17.96
CA LEU A 191 -4.53 3.72 17.82
C LEU A 191 -5.48 4.23 16.74
N LYS A 192 -5.99 3.33 15.90
CA LYS A 192 -7.07 3.61 14.96
C LYS A 192 -8.40 3.19 15.58
N VAL A 193 -9.37 4.10 15.61
CA VAL A 193 -10.69 3.85 16.21
C VAL A 193 -11.72 3.79 15.09
N LYS A 194 -12.45 2.67 15.02
CA LYS A 194 -13.60 2.54 14.14
C LYS A 194 -14.82 3.21 14.74
N LEU A 195 -15.48 4.08 13.97
CA LEU A 195 -16.63 4.90 14.33
C LEU A 195 -17.79 4.70 13.33
N GLY A 196 -18.84 5.49 13.44
CA GLY A 196 -19.94 5.55 12.43
C GLY A 196 -21.15 4.68 12.74
N LYS A 197 -21.27 4.12 13.95
CA LYS A 197 -22.47 3.38 14.41
C LYS A 197 -23.32 4.11 15.44
N GLY A 198 -23.05 5.40 15.68
CA GLY A 198 -23.83 6.24 16.60
C GLY A 198 -23.39 6.17 18.07
N ASN A 199 -22.42 5.33 18.43
CA ASN A 199 -21.81 5.26 19.76
C ASN A 199 -20.39 5.89 19.77
N ASP A 200 -20.14 6.80 18.86
CA ASP A 200 -18.79 7.32 18.55
C ASP A 200 -18.14 8.01 19.75
N LYS A 201 -18.91 8.84 20.47
CA LYS A 201 -18.42 9.51 21.68
C LYS A 201 -18.09 8.53 22.80
N GLU A 202 -18.96 7.54 23.03
CA GLU A 202 -18.74 6.49 24.03
C GLU A 202 -17.46 5.70 23.74
N MET A 203 -17.21 5.36 22.46
CA MET A 203 -15.99 4.69 22.01
C MET A 203 -14.75 5.49 22.40
N ILE A 204 -14.70 6.76 22.01
CA ILE A 204 -13.55 7.65 22.27
C ILE A 204 -13.36 7.88 23.77
N GLU A 205 -14.42 8.15 24.53
CA GLU A 205 -14.35 8.37 25.98
C GLU A 205 -13.90 7.09 26.71
N THR A 206 -14.36 5.93 26.26
CA THR A 206 -13.91 4.64 26.80
C THR A 206 -12.40 4.44 26.57
N ILE A 207 -11.89 4.74 25.39
CA ILE A 207 -10.45 4.64 25.08
C ILE A 207 -9.67 5.64 25.93
N ARG A 208 -10.13 6.90 26.03
CA ARG A 208 -9.49 7.95 26.83
C ARG A 208 -9.48 7.66 28.34
N SER A 209 -10.40 6.83 28.83
CA SER A 209 -10.34 6.34 30.21
C SER A 209 -9.16 5.41 30.49
N VAL A 210 -8.48 4.91 29.45
CA VAL A 210 -7.39 3.93 29.55
C VAL A 210 -6.04 4.48 29.08
N THR A 211 -6.03 5.37 28.08
CA THR A 211 -4.79 5.86 27.46
C THR A 211 -4.91 7.26 26.88
N ASP A 212 -3.78 8.00 26.87
CA ASP A 212 -3.65 9.32 26.26
C ASP A 212 -2.91 9.27 24.90
N VAL A 213 -2.54 8.08 24.39
CA VAL A 213 -1.85 7.98 23.10
C VAL A 213 -2.69 8.62 22.00
N PRO A 214 -2.07 9.24 20.97
CA PRO A 214 -2.79 9.79 19.83
C PRO A 214 -3.71 8.76 19.18
N LEU A 215 -4.86 9.23 18.67
CA LEU A 215 -5.82 8.42 17.96
C LEU A 215 -5.93 8.87 16.51
N THR A 216 -6.43 7.98 15.66
CA THR A 216 -7.00 8.28 14.36
C THR A 216 -8.42 7.75 14.30
N ALA A 217 -9.31 8.45 13.64
CA ALA A 217 -10.72 8.07 13.56
C ALA A 217 -11.07 7.64 12.14
N ASP A 218 -11.69 6.47 12.01
CA ASP A 218 -12.20 5.98 10.72
C ASP A 218 -13.69 5.73 10.85
N ALA A 219 -14.47 6.59 10.20
CA ALA A 219 -15.92 6.51 10.22
C ALA A 219 -16.49 5.56 9.14
N ASN A 220 -15.66 5.04 8.25
CA ASN A 220 -16.05 4.13 7.16
C ASN A 220 -17.37 4.54 6.48
N GLN A 221 -17.48 5.81 6.08
CA GLN A 221 -18.67 6.40 5.44
C GLN A 221 -19.91 6.45 6.36
N GLY A 222 -19.74 6.33 7.67
CA GLY A 222 -20.85 6.17 8.62
C GLY A 222 -21.68 7.43 8.86
N TRP A 223 -21.10 8.63 8.71
CA TRP A 223 -21.79 9.88 8.97
C TRP A 223 -22.52 10.36 7.72
N LYS A 224 -23.85 10.60 7.84
CA LYS A 224 -24.72 10.91 6.71
C LYS A 224 -25.15 12.39 6.66
N ASP A 225 -24.95 13.12 7.75
CA ASP A 225 -25.24 14.55 7.86
C ASP A 225 -23.93 15.33 8.03
N LYS A 226 -23.72 16.34 7.18
CA LYS A 226 -22.47 17.10 7.16
C LYS A 226 -22.26 17.98 8.41
N GLN A 227 -23.35 18.48 9.02
CA GLN A 227 -23.25 19.28 10.23
C GLN A 227 -22.88 18.38 11.41
N TYR A 228 -23.55 17.23 11.55
CA TYR A 228 -23.18 16.23 12.55
C TYR A 228 -21.71 15.79 12.39
N ALA A 229 -21.28 15.53 11.13
CA ALA A 229 -19.89 15.17 10.86
C ALA A 229 -18.91 16.27 11.30
N MET A 230 -19.21 17.54 11.01
CA MET A 230 -18.36 18.67 11.43
C MET A 230 -18.33 18.81 12.96
N ASP A 231 -19.48 18.72 13.64
CA ASP A 231 -19.57 18.79 15.09
C ASP A 231 -18.77 17.65 15.75
N MET A 232 -18.82 16.45 15.16
CA MET A 232 -18.03 15.31 15.61
C MET A 232 -16.53 15.54 15.39
N ILE A 233 -16.12 16.05 14.24
CA ILE A 233 -14.71 16.35 13.92
C ILE A 233 -14.16 17.41 14.87
N ASN A 234 -14.92 18.48 15.16
CA ASN A 234 -14.53 19.51 16.12
C ASN A 234 -14.32 18.89 17.51
N TRP A 235 -15.24 18.08 17.97
CA TRP A 235 -15.12 17.38 19.25
C TRP A 235 -13.92 16.41 19.28
N LEU A 236 -13.67 15.66 18.19
CA LEU A 236 -12.51 14.77 18.06
C LEU A 236 -11.19 15.52 18.11
N SER A 237 -11.13 16.75 17.58
CA SER A 237 -9.91 17.56 17.62
C SER A 237 -9.47 17.92 19.06
N GLU A 238 -10.42 17.97 20.00
CA GLU A 238 -10.16 18.17 21.42
C GLU A 238 -9.73 16.86 22.15
N LYS A 239 -9.81 15.71 21.46
CA LYS A 239 -9.55 14.37 21.99
C LYS A 239 -8.23 13.76 21.51
N ASN A 240 -7.25 14.58 21.11
CA ASN A 240 -5.95 14.12 20.58
C ASN A 240 -6.10 13.15 19.39
N VAL A 241 -7.04 13.45 18.49
CA VAL A 241 -7.20 12.74 17.20
C VAL A 241 -6.39 13.46 16.15
N LEU A 242 -5.60 12.73 15.35
CA LEU A 242 -4.66 13.32 14.36
C LEU A 242 -5.31 13.57 13.00
N TYR A 243 -6.25 12.75 12.58
CA TYR A 243 -7.01 12.88 11.33
C TYR A 243 -8.29 12.05 11.39
N VAL A 244 -9.20 12.33 10.44
CA VAL A 244 -10.42 11.53 10.22
C VAL A 244 -10.37 10.91 8.82
N GLU A 245 -10.61 9.60 8.76
CA GLU A 245 -10.65 8.80 7.54
C GLU A 245 -12.11 8.60 7.11
N GLN A 246 -12.40 8.89 5.84
CA GLN A 246 -13.67 8.69 5.14
C GLN A 246 -14.92 8.95 6.01
N PRO A 247 -15.15 10.21 6.42
CA PRO A 247 -16.25 10.55 7.33
C PRO A 247 -17.63 10.27 6.71
N MET A 248 -17.83 10.65 5.44
CA MET A 248 -19.11 10.57 4.75
C MET A 248 -19.03 9.62 3.54
N PRO A 249 -20.19 9.18 3.00
CA PRO A 249 -20.25 8.38 1.78
C PRO A 249 -19.41 8.98 0.65
N LYS A 250 -18.78 8.11 -0.12
CA LYS A 250 -17.91 8.51 -1.24
C LYS A 250 -18.69 9.25 -2.36
N GLU A 251 -20.00 9.04 -2.45
CA GLU A 251 -20.90 9.71 -3.39
C GLU A 251 -21.18 11.16 -2.98
N MET A 252 -21.00 11.52 -1.70
CA MET A 252 -21.23 12.87 -1.16
C MET A 252 -19.97 13.71 -1.32
N VAL A 253 -19.58 13.96 -2.57
CA VAL A 253 -18.31 14.61 -2.92
C VAL A 253 -18.24 16.05 -2.40
N ASP A 254 -19.31 16.82 -2.61
CA ASP A 254 -19.37 18.24 -2.22
C ASP A 254 -19.35 18.39 -0.69
N GLU A 255 -20.04 17.50 0.04
CA GLU A 255 -20.05 17.50 1.49
C GLU A 255 -18.69 17.12 2.07
N ASN A 256 -18.02 16.11 1.50
CA ASN A 256 -16.64 15.76 1.89
C ASN A 256 -15.67 16.91 1.62
N ALA A 257 -15.78 17.59 0.47
CA ALA A 257 -14.97 18.77 0.15
C ALA A 257 -15.22 19.93 1.14
N TRP A 258 -16.49 20.17 1.47
CA TRP A 258 -16.86 21.18 2.46
C TRP A 258 -16.31 20.84 3.85
N LEU A 259 -16.39 19.57 4.29
CA LEU A 259 -15.77 19.12 5.54
C LEU A 259 -14.27 19.39 5.55
N THR A 260 -13.57 19.01 4.49
CA THR A 260 -12.12 19.19 4.37
C THR A 260 -11.70 20.64 4.47
N GLN A 261 -12.47 21.57 3.84
CA GLN A 261 -12.18 23.00 3.85
C GLN A 261 -12.41 23.66 5.22
N ASN A 262 -13.30 23.11 6.05
CA ASN A 262 -13.70 23.71 7.32
C ASN A 262 -13.19 22.93 8.54
N SER A 263 -12.62 21.74 8.35
CA SER A 263 -12.18 20.85 9.42
C SER A 263 -10.88 21.34 10.09
N PRO A 264 -10.79 21.31 11.43
CA PRO A 264 -9.53 21.52 12.14
C PRO A 264 -8.55 20.34 12.00
N LEU A 265 -9.03 19.17 11.55
CA LEU A 265 -8.24 17.94 11.36
C LEU A 265 -8.12 17.62 9.86
N PRO A 266 -7.01 17.02 9.41
CA PRO A 266 -6.93 16.46 8.07
C PRO A 266 -8.03 15.42 7.82
N ILE A 267 -8.66 15.46 6.65
CA ILE A 267 -9.63 14.47 6.18
C ILE A 267 -8.98 13.62 5.10
N LEU A 268 -8.95 12.30 5.30
CA LEU A 268 -8.34 11.37 4.35
C LEU A 268 -9.42 10.58 3.59
N GLY A 269 -9.26 10.48 2.25
CA GLY A 269 -10.12 9.65 1.41
C GLY A 269 -9.62 8.21 1.36
N ASP A 270 -10.47 7.23 1.73
CA ASP A 270 -10.20 5.79 1.60
C ASP A 270 -11.05 5.18 0.47
N GLU A 271 -12.34 4.97 0.69
CA GLU A 271 -13.22 4.36 -0.30
C GLU A 271 -13.47 5.25 -1.52
N SER A 272 -13.27 6.56 -1.38
CA SER A 272 -13.37 7.54 -2.47
C SER A 272 -12.16 7.55 -3.41
N ILE A 273 -11.01 7.04 -2.98
CA ILE A 273 -9.76 7.04 -3.75
C ILE A 273 -9.20 5.62 -3.78
N GLN A 274 -9.50 4.90 -4.85
CA GLN A 274 -9.06 3.52 -5.01
C GLN A 274 -7.89 3.40 -5.97
N ARG A 275 -7.91 4.14 -7.09
CA ARG A 275 -6.91 4.10 -8.15
C ARG A 275 -6.24 5.46 -8.34
N LEU A 276 -5.14 5.48 -9.08
CA LEU A 276 -4.43 6.71 -9.46
C LEU A 276 -5.35 7.75 -10.12
N SER A 277 -6.28 7.30 -10.97
CA SER A 277 -7.26 8.19 -11.63
C SER A 277 -8.21 8.87 -10.66
N ASP A 278 -8.55 8.21 -9.55
CA ASP A 278 -9.42 8.79 -8.53
C ASP A 278 -8.70 9.85 -7.72
N LEU A 279 -7.41 9.63 -7.42
CA LEU A 279 -6.57 10.61 -6.72
C LEU A 279 -6.55 11.96 -7.45
N ILE A 280 -6.43 11.94 -8.78
CA ILE A 280 -6.46 13.16 -9.61
C ILE A 280 -7.81 13.88 -9.48
N LYS A 281 -8.92 13.14 -9.47
CA LYS A 281 -10.28 13.70 -9.36
C LYS A 281 -10.58 14.26 -7.98
N MET A 282 -10.03 13.64 -6.93
CA MET A 282 -10.35 13.90 -5.53
C MET A 282 -9.32 14.78 -4.80
N LYS A 283 -8.30 15.29 -5.50
CA LYS A 283 -7.21 16.09 -4.91
C LYS A 283 -7.66 17.36 -4.17
N ASP A 284 -8.79 17.93 -4.58
CA ASP A 284 -9.36 19.12 -3.96
C ASP A 284 -10.51 18.79 -2.99
N VAL A 285 -10.84 17.50 -2.83
CA VAL A 285 -11.89 17.01 -1.93
C VAL A 285 -11.33 16.57 -0.58
N TYR A 286 -10.12 16.01 -0.55
CA TYR A 286 -9.50 15.47 0.65
C TYR A 286 -8.12 16.11 0.93
N SER A 287 -7.76 16.26 2.22
CA SER A 287 -6.41 16.69 2.64
C SER A 287 -5.36 15.63 2.36
N GLY A 288 -5.78 14.37 2.21
CA GLY A 288 -4.88 13.25 2.00
C GLY A 288 -5.57 12.00 1.49
N VAL A 289 -4.80 10.96 1.27
CA VAL A 289 -5.22 9.68 0.70
C VAL A 289 -4.78 8.52 1.55
N VAL A 290 -5.65 7.50 1.64
CA VAL A 290 -5.33 6.17 2.16
C VAL A 290 -5.00 5.26 0.99
N ILE A 291 -3.76 4.85 0.85
CA ILE A 291 -3.32 3.92 -0.18
C ILE A 291 -3.36 2.50 0.39
N LYS A 292 -4.09 1.59 -0.26
CA LYS A 292 -4.11 0.15 0.08
C LYS A 292 -3.84 -0.65 -1.19
N LEU A 293 -2.92 -1.60 -1.14
CA LEU A 293 -2.51 -2.38 -2.31
C LEU A 293 -3.69 -3.08 -2.98
N MET A 294 -4.64 -3.58 -2.19
CA MET A 294 -5.82 -4.28 -2.68
C MET A 294 -6.78 -3.38 -3.48
N LYS A 295 -6.78 -2.08 -3.20
CA LYS A 295 -7.58 -1.10 -3.96
C LYS A 295 -6.91 -0.70 -5.27
N CYS A 296 -5.60 -0.45 -5.22
CA CYS A 296 -4.85 0.15 -6.33
C CYS A 296 -4.04 -0.86 -7.15
N THR A 297 -4.45 -2.13 -7.15
CA THR A 297 -3.84 -3.19 -7.96
C THR A 297 -2.38 -3.52 -7.64
N GLY A 298 -1.86 -3.16 -6.45
CA GLY A 298 -0.56 -3.57 -5.97
C GLY A 298 0.47 -2.46 -5.80
N MET A 299 1.73 -2.85 -5.69
CA MET A 299 2.87 -1.97 -5.34
C MET A 299 3.19 -0.94 -6.42
N ARG A 300 3.07 -1.31 -7.71
CA ARG A 300 3.35 -0.43 -8.84
C ARG A 300 2.49 0.83 -8.82
N GLU A 301 1.17 0.66 -8.75
CA GLU A 301 0.25 1.80 -8.74
C GLU A 301 0.29 2.54 -7.41
N ALA A 302 0.45 1.82 -6.30
CA ALA A 302 0.62 2.44 -4.98
C ALA A 302 1.81 3.41 -4.96
N ASN A 303 2.95 3.04 -5.53
CA ASN A 303 4.12 3.91 -5.64
C ASN A 303 3.86 5.13 -6.55
N LYS A 304 3.12 4.96 -7.66
CA LYS A 304 2.70 6.08 -8.52
C LYS A 304 1.76 7.03 -7.77
N MET A 305 0.78 6.51 -7.03
CA MET A 305 -0.15 7.30 -6.21
C MET A 305 0.59 8.07 -5.10
N LEU A 306 1.52 7.43 -4.40
CA LEU A 306 2.35 8.04 -3.37
C LEU A 306 3.11 9.26 -3.91
N ASN A 307 3.83 9.09 -5.02
CA ASN A 307 4.61 10.17 -5.64
C ASN A 307 3.72 11.31 -6.16
N LEU A 308 2.57 11.00 -6.73
CA LEU A 308 1.60 12.01 -7.17
C LEU A 308 1.01 12.78 -5.98
N ALA A 309 0.57 12.07 -4.93
CA ALA A 309 0.01 12.70 -3.72
C ALA A 309 1.02 13.66 -3.08
N ARG A 310 2.30 13.26 -2.97
CA ARG A 310 3.39 14.13 -2.50
C ARG A 310 3.58 15.36 -3.38
N SER A 311 3.53 15.21 -4.70
CA SER A 311 3.65 16.33 -5.65
C SER A 311 2.47 17.30 -5.55
N LEU A 312 1.31 16.83 -5.12
CA LEU A 312 0.10 17.63 -4.86
C LEU A 312 0.02 18.18 -3.42
N ASN A 313 1.06 17.98 -2.58
CA ASN A 313 1.09 18.32 -1.16
C ASN A 313 -0.03 17.67 -0.33
N MET A 314 -0.55 16.54 -0.78
CA MET A 314 -1.52 15.75 -0.02
C MET A 314 -0.80 14.92 1.06
N LYS A 315 -1.48 14.71 2.18
CA LYS A 315 -1.06 13.74 3.19
C LYS A 315 -1.25 12.32 2.67
N VAL A 316 -0.38 11.40 3.10
CA VAL A 316 -0.45 9.99 2.67
C VAL A 316 -0.44 9.08 3.89
N MET A 317 -1.41 8.18 3.93
CA MET A 317 -1.38 7.00 4.80
C MET A 317 -1.28 5.74 3.93
N ILE A 318 -0.35 4.85 4.27
CA ILE A 318 -0.37 3.48 3.74
C ILE A 318 -1.21 2.61 4.67
N GLY A 319 -2.26 2.01 4.14
CA GLY A 319 -3.15 1.14 4.89
C GLY A 319 -3.17 -0.29 4.36
N CYS A 320 -3.91 -1.13 5.06
CA CYS A 320 -4.12 -2.52 4.69
C CYS A 320 -5.59 -2.94 4.84
N MET A 321 -5.87 -4.18 4.47
CA MET A 321 -7.03 -4.94 4.89
C MET A 321 -6.62 -5.87 6.04
N THR A 322 -7.46 -6.84 6.39
CA THR A 322 -7.00 -8.02 7.14
C THR A 322 -6.21 -8.89 6.17
N GLU A 323 -4.91 -8.99 6.35
CA GLU A 323 -3.94 -9.56 5.42
C GLU A 323 -2.91 -10.39 6.15
N THR A 324 -2.22 -11.29 5.44
CA THR A 324 -1.04 -11.97 5.96
C THR A 324 0.19 -11.05 5.95
N SER A 325 1.26 -11.49 6.58
CA SER A 325 2.58 -10.82 6.49
C SER A 325 3.08 -10.65 5.05
N CYS A 326 2.52 -11.37 4.06
CA CYS A 326 2.88 -11.18 2.65
C CYS A 326 2.47 -9.79 2.15
N ALA A 327 1.17 -9.48 2.15
CA ALA A 327 0.69 -8.18 1.67
C ALA A 327 1.11 -7.03 2.59
N ILE A 328 1.14 -7.27 3.91
CA ILE A 328 1.63 -6.26 4.88
C ILE A 328 3.10 -5.90 4.62
N SER A 329 3.96 -6.90 4.36
CA SER A 329 5.37 -6.63 4.02
C SER A 329 5.51 -5.89 2.70
N ALA A 330 4.69 -6.21 1.69
CA ALA A 330 4.67 -5.50 0.43
C ALA A 330 4.28 -4.02 0.61
N ALA A 331 3.20 -3.74 1.35
CA ALA A 331 2.75 -2.39 1.65
C ALA A 331 3.80 -1.61 2.47
N SER A 332 4.47 -2.28 3.40
CA SER A 332 5.49 -1.67 4.26
C SER A 332 6.70 -1.13 3.49
N GLN A 333 7.00 -1.65 2.28
CA GLN A 333 8.11 -1.13 1.45
C GLN A 333 7.92 0.35 1.06
N LEU A 334 6.68 0.85 1.09
CA LEU A 334 6.33 2.25 0.82
C LEU A 334 6.34 3.12 2.09
N SER A 335 6.36 2.50 3.28
CA SER A 335 6.17 3.19 4.55
C SER A 335 7.20 4.30 4.86
N PRO A 336 8.44 4.28 4.38
CA PRO A 336 9.37 5.40 4.62
C PRO A 336 8.95 6.73 4.00
N MET A 337 7.99 6.71 3.08
CA MET A 337 7.55 7.89 2.31
C MET A 337 6.17 8.42 2.70
N VAL A 338 5.54 7.87 3.74
CA VAL A 338 4.18 8.26 4.15
C VAL A 338 4.16 9.06 5.45
N ASP A 339 3.07 9.76 5.72
CA ASP A 339 2.87 10.48 6.99
C ASP A 339 2.41 9.52 8.09
N TRP A 340 1.60 8.52 7.74
CA TRP A 340 1.03 7.54 8.67
C TRP A 340 0.99 6.14 8.07
N ALA A 341 1.02 5.13 8.92
CA ALA A 341 0.84 3.74 8.56
C ALA A 341 -0.30 3.09 9.39
N ASP A 342 -1.06 2.22 8.73
CA ASP A 342 -2.11 1.37 9.28
C ASP A 342 -1.87 -0.04 8.73
N LEU A 343 -0.86 -0.73 9.29
CA LEU A 343 -0.31 -2.00 8.80
C LEU A 343 -0.39 -3.11 9.86
N ASP A 344 -1.48 -3.12 10.62
CA ASP A 344 -1.74 -4.10 11.68
C ASP A 344 -2.46 -5.37 11.21
N GLY A 345 -2.82 -5.47 9.92
CA GLY A 345 -3.66 -6.55 9.38
C GLY A 345 -3.19 -7.96 9.73
N ALA A 346 -1.88 -8.22 9.70
CA ALA A 346 -1.30 -9.51 10.08
C ALA A 346 -1.33 -9.78 11.59
N LEU A 347 -1.42 -8.74 12.42
CA LEU A 347 -1.54 -8.89 13.87
C LEU A 347 -2.95 -9.31 14.30
N LEU A 348 -3.95 -9.13 13.45
CA LEU A 348 -5.35 -9.45 13.71
C LEU A 348 -5.71 -10.91 13.41
N ILE A 349 -4.80 -11.70 12.80
CA ILE A 349 -5.06 -13.09 12.37
C ILE A 349 -4.31 -14.11 13.21
N LYS A 350 -4.79 -15.38 13.18
CA LYS A 350 -4.21 -16.52 13.94
C LYS A 350 -3.33 -17.42 13.07
N ASN A 351 -3.58 -17.46 11.76
CA ASN A 351 -3.08 -18.47 10.83
C ASN A 351 -2.26 -17.85 9.69
N ASP A 352 -1.34 -16.95 10.02
CA ASP A 352 -0.42 -16.33 9.04
C ASP A 352 0.60 -17.38 8.54
N PRO A 353 0.65 -17.68 7.23
CA PRO A 353 1.61 -18.60 6.67
C PRO A 353 2.98 -17.98 6.34
N TYR A 354 3.15 -16.68 6.55
CA TYR A 354 4.36 -15.94 6.20
C TYR A 354 5.00 -15.26 7.41
N GLU A 355 6.28 -14.95 7.30
CA GLU A 355 7.02 -14.10 8.24
C GLU A 355 7.71 -12.97 7.46
N GLY A 356 7.46 -11.73 7.86
CA GLY A 356 7.99 -10.55 7.14
C GLY A 356 8.21 -9.35 8.03
N MET A 357 7.71 -8.18 7.61
CA MET A 357 7.75 -6.93 8.36
C MET A 357 7.27 -7.13 9.80
N LYS A 358 7.92 -6.46 10.75
CA LYS A 358 7.57 -6.51 12.18
C LYS A 358 7.15 -5.13 12.68
N VAL A 359 6.34 -5.14 13.72
CA VAL A 359 6.06 -3.96 14.52
C VAL A 359 6.91 -4.08 15.78
N VAL A 360 7.80 -3.11 16.00
CA VAL A 360 8.66 -3.06 17.19
C VAL A 360 8.42 -1.72 17.88
N ASP A 361 7.99 -1.74 19.12
CA ASP A 361 7.61 -0.54 19.89
C ASP A 361 6.61 0.36 19.14
N GLY A 362 5.63 -0.25 18.48
CA GLY A 362 4.63 0.43 17.65
C GLY A 362 5.13 0.92 16.29
N LYS A 363 6.41 0.78 15.97
CA LYS A 363 7.02 1.26 14.73
C LYS A 363 7.11 0.18 13.66
N VAL A 364 6.77 0.53 12.41
CA VAL A 364 7.02 -0.33 11.24
C VAL A 364 8.52 -0.60 11.11
N THR A 365 8.90 -1.87 11.15
CA THR A 365 10.31 -2.30 11.07
C THR A 365 10.51 -3.19 9.86
N LEU A 366 11.16 -2.62 8.83
CA LEU A 366 11.46 -3.30 7.58
C LEU A 366 12.57 -4.34 7.77
N THR A 367 12.43 -5.48 7.11
CA THR A 367 13.47 -6.52 7.06
C THR A 367 14.51 -6.20 5.99
N GLU A 368 15.67 -6.87 6.06
CA GLU A 368 16.70 -6.81 5.02
C GLU A 368 16.52 -7.93 3.96
N TYR A 369 15.50 -8.75 4.09
CA TYR A 369 15.25 -9.82 3.12
C TYR A 369 14.90 -9.24 1.74
N PRO A 370 15.41 -9.84 0.65
CA PRO A 370 15.10 -9.41 -0.72
C PRO A 370 13.60 -9.50 -1.04
N GLY A 371 13.20 -8.86 -2.12
CA GLY A 371 11.80 -8.84 -2.56
C GLY A 371 10.97 -7.89 -1.72
N ILE A 372 9.82 -8.36 -1.27
CA ILE A 372 8.94 -7.61 -0.37
C ILE A 372 9.34 -7.75 1.11
N GLY A 373 10.46 -8.40 1.40
CA GLY A 373 10.97 -8.53 2.77
C GLY A 373 10.44 -9.74 3.53
N LEU A 374 9.99 -10.78 2.85
CA LEU A 374 9.61 -12.04 3.47
C LEU A 374 10.86 -12.88 3.82
N LYS A 375 10.79 -13.56 4.96
CA LYS A 375 11.74 -14.60 5.32
C LYS A 375 11.47 -15.82 4.45
N SER A 376 12.45 -16.23 3.68
CA SER A 376 12.42 -17.42 2.80
C SER A 376 12.73 -18.69 3.58
#